data_d3f7b59386917fcbf5dbeab482235de3
#
_entry.id   d3f7b59386917fcbf5dbeab482235de3
#
_cell.length_a   1.000
_cell.length_b   1.000
_cell.length_c   1.000
_cell.angle_alpha   90.00
_cell.angle_beta   90.00
_cell.angle_gamma   90.00
#
_symmetry.space_group_name_H-M   'P 1'
#
loop_
_entity.id
_entity.type
_entity.pdbx_description
1 polymer ?
#
loop_
_entity_poly.entity_id
_entity_poly.type
_entity_poly.pdbx_seq_one_letter_code
_entity_poly.pdbx_strand_id
1 'polypeptide(L)'
;AQEQGTYLSHLPRIYAVYQLKDELVVVMEYLQGETLQDAVLRCGPSFQLAQEAFPQVCEAVRELHECFNPPLIHRDLKPANIVLSNGRVFLIDFGIARVYRSGSASDTSHLGTRAYAPPEQYGFGQTDTRSDVYALGMVLYYCLTGRTAEVADRESAFAHPLVPEEYRSIIECACAFDPRNRYGSVEDLQHAFALATDKYVRDFDNISEAAESIMDRFEPDCLREKHVVSGRSVLSSLVQRIPIPLGLAWNTLLCIAWLFVVAASVGIC
;
A
#
# COMPACT_ATOMS: atom_id res chain seq x y z
N ALA A 1 -0.47 13.96 23.94
CA ALA A 1 -1.84 13.73 23.45
C ALA A 1 -2.57 12.72 24.35
N GLN A 2 -2.03 11.53 24.59
CA GLN A 2 -2.68 10.53 25.49
C GLN A 2 -2.83 11.02 26.92
N GLU A 3 -1.89 11.81 27.46
CA GLU A 3 -2.01 12.48 28.77
C GLU A 3 -3.12 13.54 28.79
N GLN A 4 -3.46 14.13 27.64
CA GLN A 4 -4.55 15.10 27.49
C GLN A 4 -5.91 14.45 27.15
N GLY A 5 -5.99 13.12 27.18
CA GLY A 5 -7.22 12.38 26.89
C GLY A 5 -7.55 12.21 25.42
N THR A 6 -6.64 12.57 24.50
CA THR A 6 -6.81 12.31 23.06
C THR A 6 -6.48 10.85 22.78
N TYR A 7 -7.49 10.08 22.40
CA TYR A 7 -7.31 8.69 21.97
C TYR A 7 -6.87 8.67 20.50
N LEU A 8 -5.70 8.11 20.22
CA LEU A 8 -5.18 7.88 18.87
C LEU A 8 -5.48 6.44 18.49
N SER A 9 -6.29 6.28 17.45
CA SER A 9 -6.91 4.99 17.14
C SER A 9 -5.95 3.99 16.48
N HIS A 10 -4.88 4.51 15.90
CA HIS A 10 -3.87 3.76 15.15
C HIS A 10 -2.51 3.66 15.85
N LEU A 11 -2.45 4.03 17.13
CA LEU A 11 -1.24 3.92 17.94
C LEU A 11 -1.45 2.98 19.13
N PRO A 12 -0.46 2.15 19.49
CA PRO A 12 -0.55 1.34 20.71
C PRO A 12 -0.68 2.24 21.93
N ARG A 13 -1.49 1.81 22.89
CA ARG A 13 -1.66 2.55 24.15
C ARG A 13 -0.35 2.50 24.93
N ILE A 14 0.12 3.68 25.40
CA ILE A 14 1.27 3.77 26.29
C ILE A 14 0.76 3.66 27.74
N TYR A 15 1.26 2.68 28.47
CA TYR A 15 0.90 2.45 29.88
C TYR A 15 1.83 3.19 30.85
N ALA A 16 3.13 3.23 30.54
CA ALA A 16 4.12 3.89 31.37
C ALA A 16 5.38 4.25 30.57
N VAL A 17 6.08 5.26 31.06
CA VAL A 17 7.39 5.68 30.53
C VAL A 17 8.34 5.84 31.72
N TYR A 18 9.50 5.17 31.65
CA TYR A 18 10.53 5.23 32.67
C TYR A 18 11.84 5.72 32.08
N GLN A 19 12.48 6.65 32.79
CA GLN A 19 13.85 7.07 32.50
C GLN A 19 14.81 6.27 33.38
N LEU A 20 15.60 5.39 32.77
CA LEU A 20 16.62 4.58 33.43
C LEU A 20 18.02 5.02 32.98
N LYS A 21 18.68 5.88 33.76
CA LYS A 21 19.95 6.52 33.37
C LYS A 21 19.84 7.18 31.98
N ASP A 22 20.51 6.62 30.99
CA ASP A 22 20.54 7.12 29.61
C ASP A 22 19.52 6.43 28.69
N GLU A 23 18.70 5.51 29.22
CA GLU A 23 17.70 4.74 28.48
C GLU A 23 16.29 5.21 28.81
N LEU A 24 15.43 5.26 27.78
CA LEU A 24 13.99 5.50 27.92
C LEU A 24 13.26 4.16 27.70
N VAL A 25 12.59 3.67 28.74
CA VAL A 25 11.79 2.44 28.67
C VAL A 25 10.32 2.82 28.55
N VAL A 26 9.69 2.41 27.46
CA VAL A 26 8.27 2.64 27.19
C VAL A 26 7.53 1.31 27.32
N VAL A 27 6.57 1.26 28.23
CA VAL A 27 5.65 0.12 28.38
C VAL A 27 4.38 0.45 27.63
N MET A 28 4.07 -0.37 26.61
CA MET A 28 2.95 -0.13 25.73
C MET A 28 2.11 -1.37 25.51
N GLU A 29 0.94 -1.19 24.93
CA GLU A 29 0.04 -2.25 24.50
C GLU A 29 0.74 -3.24 23.60
N TYR A 30 0.56 -4.54 23.90
CA TYR A 30 0.99 -5.60 23.01
C TYR A 30 -0.06 -5.82 21.92
N LEU A 31 0.33 -5.61 20.68
CA LEU A 31 -0.51 -5.82 19.51
C LEU A 31 -0.40 -7.27 19.03
N GLN A 32 -1.46 -8.03 19.16
CA GLN A 32 -1.51 -9.38 18.61
C GLN A 32 -1.78 -9.33 17.12
N GLY A 33 -0.75 -9.52 16.31
CA GLY A 33 -0.83 -9.42 14.85
C GLY A 33 0.51 -9.69 14.18
N GLU A 34 0.59 -9.35 12.93
CA GLU A 34 1.81 -9.44 12.13
C GLU A 34 2.15 -8.07 11.55
N THR A 35 3.42 -7.86 11.17
CA THR A 35 3.79 -6.64 10.45
C THR A 35 3.30 -6.69 9.00
N LEU A 36 3.11 -5.53 8.39
CA LEU A 36 2.80 -5.45 6.96
C LEU A 36 3.88 -6.13 6.11
N GLN A 37 5.13 -6.10 6.58
CA GLN A 37 6.23 -6.83 5.95
C GLN A 37 5.99 -8.35 5.99
N ASP A 38 5.63 -8.89 7.14
CA ASP A 38 5.38 -10.33 7.30
C ASP A 38 4.14 -10.77 6.52
N ALA A 39 3.10 -9.93 6.49
CA ALA A 39 1.90 -10.18 5.68
C ALA A 39 2.23 -10.29 4.19
N VAL A 40 3.02 -9.36 3.65
CA VAL A 40 3.48 -9.39 2.24
C VAL A 40 4.38 -10.61 1.98
N LEU A 41 5.27 -10.95 2.90
CA LEU A 41 6.13 -12.15 2.77
C LEU A 41 5.31 -13.45 2.79
N ARG A 42 4.25 -13.51 3.58
CA ARG A 42 3.39 -14.69 3.73
C ARG A 42 2.40 -14.86 2.58
N CYS A 43 1.71 -13.79 2.17
CA CYS A 43 0.64 -13.83 1.17
C CYS A 43 1.11 -13.47 -0.24
N GLY A 44 2.30 -12.91 -0.37
CA GLY A 44 2.77 -12.22 -1.57
C GLY A 44 2.25 -10.78 -1.66
N PRO A 45 2.86 -9.97 -2.54
CA PRO A 45 2.37 -8.64 -2.84
C PRO A 45 0.99 -8.75 -3.51
N SER A 46 0.06 -7.88 -3.12
CA SER A 46 -1.27 -7.89 -3.71
C SER A 46 -1.93 -6.52 -3.66
N PHE A 47 -2.73 -6.25 -4.68
CA PHE A 47 -3.56 -5.08 -4.75
C PHE A 47 -4.60 -5.05 -3.62
N GLN A 48 -5.19 -6.20 -3.30
CA GLN A 48 -6.17 -6.32 -2.22
C GLN A 48 -5.58 -5.92 -0.87
N LEU A 49 -4.37 -6.41 -0.54
CA LEU A 49 -3.68 -6.01 0.70
C LEU A 49 -3.41 -4.50 0.73
N ALA A 50 -3.01 -3.92 -0.42
CA ALA A 50 -2.82 -2.48 -0.53
C ALA A 50 -4.14 -1.71 -0.30
N GLN A 51 -5.26 -2.16 -0.88
CA GLN A 51 -6.58 -1.54 -0.69
C GLN A 51 -7.04 -1.58 0.78
N GLU A 52 -6.81 -2.69 1.47
CA GLU A 52 -7.26 -2.88 2.85
C GLU A 52 -6.38 -2.13 3.86
N ALA A 53 -5.05 -2.12 3.65
CA ALA A 53 -4.09 -1.59 4.60
C ALA A 53 -3.75 -0.12 4.35
N PHE A 54 -3.49 0.29 3.11
CA PHE A 54 -2.92 1.60 2.81
C PHE A 54 -3.77 2.79 3.27
N PRO A 55 -5.10 2.81 3.10
CA PRO A 55 -5.93 3.89 3.64
C PRO A 55 -5.82 4.04 5.17
N GLN A 56 -5.72 2.93 5.89
CA GLN A 56 -5.56 2.94 7.35
C GLN A 56 -4.15 3.39 7.77
N VAL A 57 -3.12 3.06 6.97
CA VAL A 57 -1.75 3.59 7.20
C VAL A 57 -1.74 5.11 7.00
N CYS A 58 -2.40 5.63 5.96
CA CYS A 58 -2.55 7.06 5.76
C CYS A 58 -3.27 7.72 6.96
N GLU A 59 -4.37 7.12 7.42
CA GLU A 59 -5.12 7.63 8.59
C GLU A 59 -4.23 7.68 9.84
N ALA A 60 -3.45 6.63 10.09
CA ALA A 60 -2.53 6.57 11.21
C ALA A 60 -1.47 7.69 11.18
N VAL A 61 -0.93 8.00 9.99
CA VAL A 61 0.04 9.09 9.82
C VAL A 61 -0.66 10.45 9.93
N ARG A 62 -1.88 10.58 9.42
CA ARG A 62 -2.69 11.80 9.56
C ARG A 62 -2.96 12.12 11.04
N GLU A 63 -3.27 11.12 11.88
CA GLU A 63 -3.39 11.31 13.33
C GLU A 63 -2.12 11.93 13.94
N LEU A 64 -0.91 11.53 13.50
CA LEU A 64 0.34 12.13 13.97
C LEU A 64 0.49 13.59 13.52
N HIS A 65 0.09 13.90 12.31
CA HIS A 65 0.24 15.24 11.77
C HIS A 65 -0.77 16.23 12.34
N GLU A 66 -2.00 15.80 12.62
CA GLU A 66 -3.10 16.69 13.02
C GLU A 66 -3.32 16.76 14.54
N CYS A 67 -3.13 15.64 15.26
CA CYS A 67 -3.37 15.62 16.72
C CYS A 67 -2.25 16.26 17.54
N PHE A 68 -1.15 16.64 16.91
CA PHE A 68 -0.02 17.32 17.56
C PHE A 68 0.19 18.71 16.96
N ASN A 69 0.47 19.68 17.82
CA ASN A 69 0.84 21.03 17.40
C ASN A 69 2.14 21.47 18.12
N PRO A 70 3.26 21.57 17.42
CA PRO A 70 3.48 21.28 15.98
C PRO A 70 3.32 19.81 15.60
N PRO A 71 3.10 19.49 14.30
CA PRO A 71 2.94 18.14 13.80
C PRO A 71 4.08 17.20 14.21
N LEU A 72 3.74 15.96 14.53
CA LEU A 72 4.72 14.91 14.80
C LEU A 72 5.01 14.15 13.50
N ILE A 73 6.25 14.18 13.03
CA ILE A 73 6.71 13.50 11.82
C ILE A 73 7.30 12.16 12.26
N HIS A 74 6.87 11.05 11.65
CA HIS A 74 7.30 9.70 12.04
C HIS A 74 8.74 9.39 11.63
N ARG A 75 9.14 9.71 10.38
CA ARG A 75 10.50 9.63 9.82
C ARG A 75 11.06 8.22 9.57
N ASP A 76 10.45 7.16 10.11
CA ASP A 76 10.86 5.76 9.85
C ASP A 76 9.65 4.89 9.48
N LEU A 77 8.77 5.43 8.61
CA LEU A 77 7.68 4.64 8.05
C LEU A 77 8.25 3.58 7.12
N LYS A 78 7.94 2.32 7.43
CA LYS A 78 8.31 1.14 6.66
C LYS A 78 7.37 -0.01 6.99
N PRO A 79 7.24 -1.04 6.14
CA PRO A 79 6.34 -2.16 6.38
C PRO A 79 6.56 -2.90 7.72
N ALA A 80 7.80 -2.93 8.22
CA ALA A 80 8.13 -3.53 9.52
C ALA A 80 7.59 -2.74 10.73
N ASN A 81 7.30 -1.45 10.56
CA ASN A 81 6.78 -0.56 11.61
C ASN A 81 5.26 -0.37 11.52
N ILE A 82 4.58 -1.15 10.67
CA ILE A 82 3.13 -1.15 10.47
C ILE A 82 2.62 -2.52 10.88
N VAL A 83 1.80 -2.59 11.92
CA VAL A 83 1.23 -3.85 12.44
C VAL A 83 -0.23 -3.97 12.04
N LEU A 84 -0.57 -5.13 11.47
CA LEU A 84 -1.94 -5.54 11.15
C LEU A 84 -2.48 -6.38 12.31
N SER A 85 -3.46 -5.86 13.03
CA SER A 85 -4.06 -6.51 14.20
C SER A 85 -5.57 -6.43 14.14
N ASN A 86 -6.25 -7.57 14.07
CA ASN A 86 -7.71 -7.66 14.06
C ASN A 86 -8.39 -6.77 13.00
N GLY A 87 -7.85 -6.74 11.78
CA GLY A 87 -8.36 -5.91 10.67
C GLY A 87 -8.05 -4.41 10.79
N ARG A 88 -7.23 -4.01 11.75
CA ARG A 88 -6.79 -2.63 11.96
C ARG A 88 -5.29 -2.50 11.78
N VAL A 89 -4.89 -1.30 11.37
CA VAL A 89 -3.47 -0.91 11.25
C VAL A 89 -3.05 -0.14 12.49
N PHE A 90 -1.83 -0.42 12.96
CA PHE A 90 -1.16 0.32 14.02
C PHE A 90 0.25 0.70 13.61
N LEU A 91 0.66 1.93 13.89
CA LEU A 91 2.05 2.36 13.75
C LEU A 91 2.81 2.09 15.05
N ILE A 92 4.00 1.53 14.89
CA ILE A 92 4.93 1.27 15.99
C ILE A 92 6.29 1.91 15.72
N ASP A 93 7.12 1.99 16.74
CA ASP A 93 8.52 2.48 16.66
C ASP A 93 8.64 3.98 16.31
N PHE A 94 8.47 4.81 17.32
CA PHE A 94 8.66 6.26 17.25
C PHE A 94 10.08 6.70 17.64
N GLY A 95 11.07 5.82 17.56
CA GLY A 95 12.43 6.08 18.06
C GLY A 95 13.15 7.27 17.43
N ILE A 96 12.77 7.65 16.21
CA ILE A 96 13.33 8.83 15.51
C ILE A 96 12.25 9.86 15.13
N ALA A 97 11.03 9.72 15.63
CA ALA A 97 9.97 10.69 15.40
C ALA A 97 10.38 12.09 15.93
N ARG A 98 9.98 13.12 15.20
CA ARG A 98 10.36 14.50 15.50
C ARG A 98 9.18 15.45 15.38
N VAL A 99 9.07 16.33 16.37
CA VAL A 99 8.17 17.47 16.28
C VAL A 99 8.72 18.46 15.25
N TYR A 100 7.89 18.87 14.30
CA TYR A 100 8.25 19.87 13.30
C TYR A 100 8.64 21.20 13.96
N ARG A 101 9.77 21.80 13.52
CA ARG A 101 10.22 23.12 13.96
C ARG A 101 10.54 23.97 12.73
N SER A 102 9.74 24.99 12.47
CA SER A 102 10.03 25.96 11.40
C SER A 102 11.36 26.69 11.66
N GLY A 103 12.21 26.82 10.61
CA GLY A 103 13.45 27.58 10.68
C GLY A 103 14.73 26.79 10.98
N SER A 104 14.68 25.46 11.11
CA SER A 104 15.89 24.64 11.14
C SER A 104 16.46 24.50 9.72
N ALA A 105 17.77 24.73 9.53
CA ALA A 105 18.38 24.75 8.21
C ALA A 105 18.59 23.34 7.60
N SER A 106 18.74 22.30 8.43
CA SER A 106 18.89 20.90 8.00
C SER A 106 18.71 19.95 9.18
N ASP A 107 18.36 18.70 8.89
CA ASP A 107 18.42 17.62 9.87
C ASP A 107 19.88 17.22 10.16
N THR A 108 20.22 17.14 11.44
CA THR A 108 21.60 16.88 11.89
C THR A 108 21.95 15.40 12.02
N SER A 109 20.98 14.50 11.79
CA SER A 109 21.20 13.06 11.92
C SER A 109 20.61 12.29 10.74
N HIS A 110 21.46 11.47 10.10
CA HIS A 110 21.07 10.53 9.06
C HIS A 110 20.41 9.30 9.71
N LEU A 111 19.13 9.42 10.08
CA LEU A 111 18.35 8.36 10.72
C LEU A 111 17.21 7.94 9.81
N GLY A 112 16.89 6.65 9.81
CA GLY A 112 15.82 6.04 9.02
C GLY A 112 16.31 4.89 8.15
N THR A 113 15.38 4.06 7.71
CA THR A 113 15.67 2.92 6.83
C THR A 113 15.86 3.43 5.40
N ARG A 114 17.10 3.32 4.87
CA ARG A 114 17.51 3.92 3.57
C ARG A 114 16.52 3.76 2.42
N ALA A 115 15.87 2.61 2.34
CA ALA A 115 14.96 2.32 1.23
C ALA A 115 13.67 3.16 1.24
N TYR A 116 13.25 3.64 2.41
CA TYR A 116 11.98 4.37 2.61
C TYR A 116 12.20 5.85 2.96
N ALA A 117 13.41 6.21 3.36
CA ALA A 117 13.72 7.57 3.81
C ALA A 117 13.83 8.55 2.63
N PRO A 118 13.22 9.74 2.73
CA PRO A 118 13.28 10.75 1.68
C PRO A 118 14.65 11.46 1.64
N PRO A 119 15.00 12.13 0.51
CA PRO A 119 16.29 12.81 0.34
C PRO A 119 16.64 13.80 1.45
N GLU A 120 15.66 14.53 1.98
CA GLU A 120 15.89 15.52 3.04
C GLU A 120 16.41 14.90 4.35
N GLN A 121 16.14 13.62 4.62
CA GLN A 121 16.72 12.91 5.77
C GLN A 121 18.21 12.61 5.62
N TYR A 122 18.76 12.79 4.40
CA TYR A 122 20.19 12.67 4.10
C TYR A 122 20.91 14.02 3.99
N GLY A 123 20.32 15.09 4.53
CA GLY A 123 20.92 16.41 4.55
C GLY A 123 20.57 17.30 3.36
N PHE A 124 19.65 16.87 2.49
CA PHE A 124 19.18 17.68 1.36
C PHE A 124 18.04 18.65 1.73
N GLY A 125 17.78 18.83 3.03
CA GLY A 125 16.76 19.76 3.51
C GLY A 125 16.32 19.48 4.95
N GLN A 126 15.20 20.10 5.34
CA GLN A 126 14.53 19.87 6.62
C GLN A 126 13.34 18.95 6.40
N THR A 127 13.15 17.95 7.29
CA THR A 127 11.98 17.10 7.30
C THR A 127 10.71 17.87 7.71
N ASP A 128 9.64 17.66 6.99
CA ASP A 128 8.29 18.10 7.31
C ASP A 128 7.28 16.96 7.10
N THR A 129 5.98 17.23 7.17
CA THR A 129 4.93 16.23 6.98
C THR A 129 5.01 15.50 5.63
N ARG A 130 5.58 16.13 4.60
CA ARG A 130 5.79 15.54 3.27
C ARG A 130 6.94 14.52 3.24
N SER A 131 7.74 14.44 4.29
CA SER A 131 8.72 13.36 4.46
C SER A 131 8.01 12.03 4.69
N ASP A 132 6.92 12.03 5.47
CA ASP A 132 6.10 10.84 5.67
C ASP A 132 5.27 10.51 4.42
N VAL A 133 4.85 11.50 3.63
CA VAL A 133 4.21 11.26 2.31
C VAL A 133 5.13 10.48 1.37
N TYR A 134 6.43 10.82 1.33
CA TYR A 134 7.40 10.06 0.55
C TYR A 134 7.50 8.60 1.02
N ALA A 135 7.63 8.39 2.33
CA ALA A 135 7.71 7.06 2.89
C ALA A 135 6.44 6.23 2.63
N LEU A 136 5.25 6.86 2.68
CA LEU A 136 3.98 6.23 2.31
C LEU A 136 3.97 5.79 0.84
N GLY A 137 4.48 6.59 -0.09
CA GLY A 137 4.64 6.19 -1.48
C GLY A 137 5.51 4.94 -1.64
N MET A 138 6.61 4.85 -0.87
CA MET A 138 7.49 3.68 -0.85
C MET A 138 6.82 2.45 -0.20
N VAL A 139 5.99 2.65 0.83
CA VAL A 139 5.17 1.57 1.45
C VAL A 139 4.14 1.05 0.44
N LEU A 140 3.46 1.93 -0.29
CA LEU A 140 2.51 1.52 -1.34
C LEU A 140 3.21 0.69 -2.43
N TYR A 141 4.38 1.14 -2.90
CA TYR A 141 5.18 0.38 -3.85
C TYR A 141 5.53 -1.02 -3.32
N TYR A 142 5.93 -1.12 -2.04
CA TYR A 142 6.22 -2.40 -1.39
C TYR A 142 4.99 -3.31 -1.33
N CYS A 143 3.82 -2.81 -0.98
CA CYS A 143 2.58 -3.61 -0.94
C CYS A 143 2.24 -4.21 -2.30
N LEU A 144 2.50 -3.46 -3.39
CA LEU A 144 2.20 -3.88 -4.75
C LEU A 144 3.26 -4.80 -5.36
N THR A 145 4.53 -4.71 -4.92
CA THR A 145 5.65 -5.42 -5.57
C THR A 145 6.36 -6.44 -4.69
N GLY A 146 6.19 -6.37 -3.35
CA GLY A 146 6.90 -7.19 -2.37
C GLY A 146 8.38 -6.83 -2.19
N ARG A 147 8.85 -5.76 -2.82
CA ARG A 147 10.25 -5.34 -2.76
C ARG A 147 10.41 -3.83 -2.57
N THR A 148 11.56 -3.42 -2.06
CA THR A 148 11.91 -2.00 -1.99
C THR A 148 12.27 -1.46 -3.37
N ALA A 149 11.90 -0.21 -3.64
CA ALA A 149 12.25 0.44 -4.91
C ALA A 149 13.74 0.72 -5.00
N GLU A 150 14.33 0.35 -6.13
CA GLU A 150 15.70 0.65 -6.50
C GLU A 150 15.79 1.95 -7.33
N VAL A 151 17.02 2.34 -7.69
CA VAL A 151 17.24 3.53 -8.54
C VAL A 151 16.55 3.36 -9.89
N ALA A 152 16.67 2.19 -10.50
CA ALA A 152 16.05 1.89 -11.80
C ALA A 152 14.51 2.00 -11.79
N ASP A 153 13.86 1.66 -10.66
CA ASP A 153 12.42 1.81 -10.53
C ASP A 153 12.00 3.28 -10.55
N ARG A 154 12.77 4.14 -9.90
CA ARG A 154 12.53 5.60 -9.90
C ARG A 154 12.80 6.23 -11.26
N GLU A 155 13.88 5.82 -11.93
CA GLU A 155 14.21 6.27 -13.29
C GLU A 155 13.15 5.87 -14.33
N SER A 156 12.48 4.72 -14.11
CA SER A 156 11.38 4.26 -14.94
C SER A 156 10.00 4.74 -14.48
N ALA A 157 9.93 5.76 -13.60
CA ALA A 157 8.69 6.26 -13.00
C ALA A 157 7.83 5.13 -12.41
N PHE A 158 8.48 4.20 -11.70
CA PHE A 158 7.84 3.03 -11.06
C PHE A 158 7.06 2.11 -12.02
N ALA A 159 7.47 2.07 -13.30
CA ALA A 159 6.88 1.23 -14.33
C ALA A 159 7.19 -0.27 -14.12
N HIS A 160 6.83 -0.79 -12.95
CA HIS A 160 6.98 -2.20 -12.61
C HIS A 160 5.74 -2.99 -13.07
N PRO A 161 5.88 -4.24 -13.60
CA PRO A 161 4.74 -5.04 -14.08
C PRO A 161 3.64 -5.26 -13.05
N LEU A 162 3.95 -5.33 -11.75
CA LEU A 162 2.98 -5.48 -10.67
C LEU A 162 2.31 -4.17 -10.23
N VAL A 163 2.75 -3.03 -10.72
CA VAL A 163 2.16 -1.73 -10.38
C VAL A 163 1.18 -1.32 -11.46
N PRO A 164 -0.14 -1.31 -11.18
CA PRO A 164 -1.13 -0.82 -12.13
C PRO A 164 -0.84 0.63 -12.52
N GLU A 165 -1.18 1.00 -13.75
CA GLU A 165 -0.85 2.31 -14.32
C GLU A 165 -1.41 3.47 -13.48
N GLU A 166 -2.60 3.30 -12.92
CA GLU A 166 -3.28 4.27 -12.06
C GLU A 166 -2.47 4.62 -10.81
N TYR A 167 -1.69 3.67 -10.27
CA TYR A 167 -0.89 3.87 -9.06
C TYR A 167 0.53 4.38 -9.32
N ARG A 168 1.03 4.27 -10.56
CA ARG A 168 2.39 4.74 -10.92
C ARG A 168 2.52 6.24 -10.68
N SER A 169 1.58 7.02 -11.19
CA SER A 169 1.58 8.49 -11.03
C SER A 169 1.46 8.92 -9.56
N ILE A 170 0.74 8.13 -8.74
CA ILE A 170 0.59 8.38 -7.31
C ILE A 170 1.93 8.17 -6.60
N ILE A 171 2.58 7.02 -6.85
CA ILE A 171 3.88 6.68 -6.26
C ILE A 171 4.95 7.67 -6.73
N GLU A 172 4.99 8.01 -8.02
CA GLU A 172 5.93 8.97 -8.59
C GLU A 172 5.79 10.35 -7.93
N CYS A 173 4.57 10.86 -7.82
CA CYS A 173 4.30 12.12 -7.15
C CYS A 173 4.69 12.07 -5.66
N ALA A 174 4.25 11.06 -4.93
CA ALA A 174 4.58 10.92 -3.50
C ALA A 174 6.10 10.83 -3.28
N CYS A 175 6.83 10.14 -4.16
CA CYS A 175 8.27 9.89 -4.07
C CYS A 175 9.12 10.91 -4.83
N ALA A 176 8.57 12.06 -5.21
CA ALA A 176 9.32 13.13 -5.87
C ALA A 176 10.52 13.59 -5.00
N PHE A 177 11.66 13.85 -5.63
CA PHE A 177 12.87 14.26 -4.94
C PHE A 177 12.66 15.56 -4.14
N ASP A 178 12.08 16.58 -4.81
CA ASP A 178 11.75 17.84 -4.16
C ASP A 178 10.39 17.71 -3.42
N PRO A 179 10.34 17.97 -2.11
CA PRO A 179 9.08 17.92 -1.35
C PRO A 179 7.97 18.82 -1.89
N ARG A 180 8.31 19.88 -2.63
CA ARG A 180 7.32 20.80 -3.26
C ARG A 180 6.54 20.15 -4.40
N ASN A 181 7.08 19.08 -4.97
CA ASN A 181 6.45 18.32 -6.06
C ASN A 181 5.68 17.10 -5.55
N ARG A 182 5.65 16.86 -4.24
CA ARG A 182 4.85 15.81 -3.59
C ARG A 182 3.44 16.29 -3.29
N TYR A 183 2.58 15.37 -2.87
CA TYR A 183 1.31 15.72 -2.24
C TYR A 183 1.57 16.64 -1.04
N GLY A 184 0.70 17.65 -0.87
CA GLY A 184 0.83 18.64 0.21
C GLY A 184 0.57 18.06 1.59
N SER A 185 -0.28 17.04 1.65
CA SER A 185 -0.68 16.34 2.87
C SER A 185 -0.85 14.85 2.64
N VAL A 186 -0.96 14.08 3.73
CA VAL A 186 -1.34 12.65 3.67
C VAL A 186 -2.78 12.49 3.20
N GLU A 187 -3.66 13.42 3.51
CA GLU A 187 -5.05 13.44 3.03
C GLU A 187 -5.12 13.53 1.50
N ASP A 188 -4.30 14.41 0.88
CA ASP A 188 -4.22 14.52 -0.58
C ASP A 188 -3.76 13.21 -1.24
N LEU A 189 -2.76 12.55 -0.65
CA LEU A 189 -2.29 11.25 -1.10
C LEU A 189 -3.38 10.17 -0.96
N GLN A 190 -4.06 10.11 0.18
CA GLN A 190 -5.15 9.16 0.45
C GLN A 190 -6.31 9.36 -0.53
N HIS A 191 -6.67 10.61 -0.82
CA HIS A 191 -7.71 10.93 -1.79
C HIS A 191 -7.32 10.50 -3.21
N ALA A 192 -6.08 10.77 -3.63
CA ALA A 192 -5.57 10.30 -4.93
C ALA A 192 -5.60 8.77 -5.04
N PHE A 193 -5.22 8.07 -3.97
CA PHE A 193 -5.29 6.61 -3.90
C PHE A 193 -6.73 6.10 -4.03
N ALA A 194 -7.69 6.72 -3.33
CA ALA A 194 -9.10 6.33 -3.42
C ALA A 194 -9.66 6.48 -4.83
N LEU A 195 -9.38 7.61 -5.50
CA LEU A 195 -9.81 7.84 -6.89
C LEU A 195 -9.22 6.82 -7.87
N ALA A 196 -7.95 6.47 -7.71
CA ALA A 196 -7.30 5.45 -8.54
C ALA A 196 -7.90 4.06 -8.28
N THR A 197 -8.22 3.75 -7.04
CA THR A 197 -8.86 2.50 -6.63
C THR A 197 -10.24 2.37 -7.27
N ASP A 198 -11.07 3.41 -7.19
CA ASP A 198 -12.41 3.44 -7.80
C ASP A 198 -12.36 3.28 -9.33
N LYS A 199 -11.36 3.88 -9.96
CA LYS A 199 -11.14 3.72 -11.41
C LYS A 199 -10.72 2.29 -11.73
N TYR A 200 -9.73 1.75 -11.02
CA TYR A 200 -9.21 0.40 -11.23
C TYR A 200 -10.30 -0.67 -11.07
N VAL A 201 -11.14 -0.55 -10.03
CA VAL A 201 -12.25 -1.49 -9.78
C VAL A 201 -13.28 -1.42 -10.90
N ARG A 202 -13.69 -0.22 -11.33
CA ARG A 202 -14.63 -0.06 -12.46
C ARG A 202 -14.09 -0.65 -13.76
N ASP A 203 -12.83 -0.41 -14.07
CA ASP A 203 -12.22 -0.94 -15.29
C ASP A 203 -12.13 -2.47 -15.24
N PHE A 204 -11.88 -3.04 -14.06
CA PHE A 204 -11.88 -4.47 -13.84
C PHE A 204 -13.28 -5.09 -14.00
N ASP A 205 -14.32 -4.48 -13.45
CA ASP A 205 -15.71 -4.95 -13.56
C ASP A 205 -16.16 -4.92 -15.04
N ASN A 206 -15.88 -3.86 -15.77
CA ASN A 206 -16.19 -3.73 -17.20
C ASN A 206 -15.51 -4.84 -18.04
N ILE A 207 -14.27 -5.21 -17.71
CA ILE A 207 -13.56 -6.30 -18.40
C ILE A 207 -14.18 -7.65 -18.05
N SER A 208 -14.54 -7.87 -16.79
CA SER A 208 -15.17 -9.09 -16.32
C SER A 208 -16.51 -9.31 -17.01
N GLU A 209 -17.37 -8.28 -17.10
CA GLU A 209 -18.64 -8.33 -17.81
C GLU A 209 -18.47 -8.60 -19.31
N ALA A 210 -17.47 -7.96 -19.94
CA ALA A 210 -17.15 -8.20 -21.35
C ALA A 210 -16.69 -9.63 -21.58
N ALA A 211 -15.85 -10.18 -20.70
CA ALA A 211 -15.38 -11.56 -20.76
C ALA A 211 -16.53 -12.55 -20.58
N GLU A 212 -17.44 -12.33 -19.62
CA GLU A 212 -18.64 -13.16 -19.45
C GLU A 212 -19.54 -13.12 -20.68
N SER A 213 -19.77 -11.94 -21.28
CA SER A 213 -20.55 -11.78 -22.50
C SER A 213 -19.96 -12.53 -23.70
N ILE A 214 -18.62 -12.58 -23.79
CA ILE A 214 -17.93 -13.37 -24.83
C ILE A 214 -18.09 -14.85 -24.57
N MET A 215 -17.93 -15.31 -23.33
CA MET A 215 -18.12 -16.72 -22.96
C MET A 215 -19.55 -17.20 -23.24
N ASP A 216 -20.56 -16.43 -22.90
CA ASP A 216 -21.96 -16.76 -23.18
C ASP A 216 -22.26 -16.94 -24.69
N ARG A 217 -21.53 -16.25 -25.55
CA ARG A 217 -21.63 -16.39 -27.01
C ARG A 217 -20.97 -17.66 -27.57
N PHE A 218 -19.95 -18.16 -26.88
CA PHE A 218 -19.16 -19.33 -27.30
C PHE A 218 -19.52 -20.60 -26.54
N GLU A 219 -20.49 -20.56 -25.60
CA GLU A 219 -20.95 -21.77 -24.91
C GLU A 219 -21.72 -22.66 -25.92
N PRO A 220 -21.20 -23.86 -26.27
CA PRO A 220 -21.93 -24.75 -27.17
C PRO A 220 -23.22 -25.22 -26.50
N ASP A 221 -24.33 -25.30 -27.25
CA ASP A 221 -25.66 -25.74 -26.77
C ASP A 221 -25.63 -27.09 -26.03
N CYS A 222 -24.60 -27.91 -26.24
CA CYS A 222 -24.46 -29.22 -25.59
C CYS A 222 -24.06 -29.13 -24.07
N LEU A 223 -23.61 -27.97 -23.57
CA LEU A 223 -23.26 -27.79 -22.16
C LEU A 223 -24.41 -27.26 -21.31
N ARG A 224 -25.49 -26.77 -21.93
CA ARG A 224 -26.68 -26.25 -21.22
C ARG A 224 -27.47 -27.31 -20.48
N GLU A 225 -27.37 -28.59 -20.84
CA GLU A 225 -28.16 -29.67 -20.26
C GLU A 225 -27.55 -30.39 -19.05
N LYS A 226 -26.30 -30.12 -18.69
CA LYS A 226 -25.73 -30.74 -17.50
C LYS A 226 -25.54 -29.71 -16.40
N HIS A 227 -26.25 -29.90 -15.29
CA HIS A 227 -26.04 -29.21 -14.01
C HIS A 227 -24.59 -29.40 -13.51
N VAL A 228 -23.64 -28.71 -14.11
CA VAL A 228 -22.29 -28.58 -13.62
C VAL A 228 -22.15 -27.20 -13.01
N VAL A 229 -21.66 -27.18 -11.79
CA VAL A 229 -21.31 -26.03 -10.95
C VAL A 229 -21.06 -24.76 -11.79
N SER A 230 -21.91 -23.75 -11.56
CA SER A 230 -21.90 -22.47 -12.29
C SER A 230 -20.45 -21.98 -12.45
N GLY A 231 -20.02 -21.83 -13.71
CA GLY A 231 -18.68 -21.33 -14.06
C GLY A 231 -18.35 -19.99 -13.40
N ARG A 232 -19.37 -19.23 -12.98
CA ARG A 232 -19.29 -17.97 -12.23
C ARG A 232 -18.49 -18.09 -10.93
N SER A 233 -18.68 -19.17 -10.15
CA SER A 233 -17.96 -19.32 -8.87
C SER A 233 -16.49 -19.71 -9.06
N VAL A 234 -16.15 -20.36 -10.16
CA VAL A 234 -14.77 -20.76 -10.47
C VAL A 234 -14.00 -19.60 -11.09
N LEU A 235 -14.63 -18.80 -11.98
CA LEU A 235 -13.99 -17.64 -12.58
C LEU A 235 -13.71 -16.56 -11.52
N SER A 236 -14.68 -16.23 -10.65
CA SER A 236 -14.48 -15.24 -9.59
C SER A 236 -13.37 -15.65 -8.63
N SER A 237 -13.26 -16.95 -8.30
CA SER A 237 -12.19 -17.45 -7.41
C SER A 237 -10.83 -17.55 -8.10
N LEU A 238 -10.78 -17.77 -9.42
CA LEU A 238 -9.54 -17.81 -10.21
C LEU A 238 -9.03 -16.42 -10.53
N VAL A 239 -9.90 -15.50 -10.90
CA VAL A 239 -9.55 -14.10 -11.20
C VAL A 239 -9.02 -13.41 -9.93
N GLN A 240 -9.54 -13.72 -8.75
CA GLN A 240 -9.00 -13.22 -7.47
C GLN A 240 -7.60 -13.76 -7.12
N ARG A 241 -7.16 -14.86 -7.74
CA ARG A 241 -5.86 -15.50 -7.49
C ARG A 241 -4.79 -15.19 -8.53
N ILE A 242 -5.13 -14.54 -9.64
CA ILE A 242 -4.15 -14.16 -10.66
C ILE A 242 -3.55 -12.82 -10.22
N PRO A 243 -2.25 -12.74 -9.89
CA PRO A 243 -1.59 -11.45 -9.76
C PRO A 243 -1.61 -10.81 -11.14
N ILE A 244 -2.42 -9.77 -11.32
CA ILE A 244 -2.58 -9.08 -12.59
C ILE A 244 -1.57 -7.92 -12.64
N PRO A 245 -0.47 -8.08 -13.39
CA PRO A 245 0.41 -6.95 -13.66
C PRO A 245 0.82 -6.84 -15.13
N LEU A 246 -0.03 -7.22 -16.02
CA LEU A 246 0.23 -7.02 -17.46
C LEU A 246 -0.91 -6.18 -18.02
N GLY A 247 -0.56 -5.12 -18.76
CA GLY A 247 -1.52 -4.15 -19.27
C GLY A 247 -2.80 -4.79 -19.86
N LEU A 248 -3.92 -4.10 -19.73
CA LEU A 248 -5.28 -4.58 -20.01
C LEU A 248 -5.41 -5.50 -21.27
N ALA A 249 -4.66 -5.19 -22.35
CA ALA A 249 -4.67 -5.97 -23.59
C ALA A 249 -4.02 -7.36 -23.44
N TRP A 250 -3.03 -7.52 -22.56
CA TRP A 250 -2.34 -8.79 -22.35
C TRP A 250 -3.13 -9.73 -21.45
N ASN A 251 -3.87 -9.18 -20.47
CA ASN A 251 -4.73 -9.97 -19.60
C ASN A 251 -5.94 -10.55 -20.35
N THR A 252 -6.54 -9.78 -21.27
CA THR A 252 -7.58 -10.31 -22.17
C THR A 252 -7.05 -11.43 -23.07
N LEU A 253 -5.83 -11.31 -23.59
CA LEU A 253 -5.18 -12.35 -24.41
C LEU A 253 -4.86 -13.61 -23.58
N LEU A 254 -4.40 -13.47 -22.34
CA LEU A 254 -4.16 -14.58 -21.42
C LEU A 254 -5.45 -15.29 -21.00
N CYS A 255 -6.53 -14.57 -20.72
CA CYS A 255 -7.83 -15.16 -20.44
C CYS A 255 -8.36 -15.94 -21.65
N ILE A 256 -8.23 -15.40 -22.87
CA ILE A 256 -8.63 -16.08 -24.11
C ILE A 256 -7.73 -17.31 -24.37
N ALA A 257 -6.41 -17.21 -24.18
CA ALA A 257 -5.49 -18.33 -24.34
C ALA A 257 -5.75 -19.44 -23.31
N TRP A 258 -6.08 -19.07 -22.06
CA TRP A 258 -6.42 -20.04 -21.00
C TRP A 258 -7.75 -20.75 -21.27
N LEU A 259 -8.73 -20.05 -21.83
CA LEU A 259 -10.00 -20.61 -22.30
C LEU A 259 -9.77 -21.67 -23.38
N PHE A 260 -8.84 -21.44 -24.32
CA PHE A 260 -8.45 -22.43 -25.34
C PHE A 260 -7.74 -23.64 -24.70
N VAL A 261 -6.89 -23.45 -23.69
CA VAL A 261 -6.22 -24.54 -22.99
C VAL A 261 -7.23 -25.39 -22.20
N VAL A 262 -8.18 -24.76 -21.52
CA VAL A 262 -9.24 -25.49 -20.78
C VAL A 262 -10.16 -26.23 -21.74
N ALA A 263 -10.57 -25.62 -22.85
CA ALA A 263 -11.38 -26.28 -23.88
C ALA A 263 -10.65 -27.47 -24.50
N ALA A 264 -9.34 -27.36 -24.78
CA ALA A 264 -8.52 -28.46 -25.29
C ALA A 264 -8.29 -29.57 -24.24
N SER A 265 -8.21 -29.24 -22.95
CA SER A 265 -7.99 -30.20 -21.85
C SER A 265 -9.25 -31.02 -21.52
N VAL A 266 -10.43 -30.52 -21.87
CA VAL A 266 -11.73 -31.20 -21.64
C VAL A 266 -12.12 -32.11 -22.84
N GLY A 267 -11.26 -32.19 -23.87
CA GLY A 267 -11.46 -33.16 -24.97
C GLY A 267 -12.65 -32.81 -25.88
N ILE A 268 -12.98 -31.54 -26.00
CA ILE A 268 -13.94 -31.06 -26.98
C ILE A 268 -13.17 -30.69 -28.24
N CYS A 269 -13.02 -31.67 -29.15
CA CYS A 269 -12.80 -31.44 -30.57
C CYS A 269 -14.13 -31.17 -31.23
#